data_ba888132d5e87cc7a2133f538776e5be
#
_entry.id   ba888132d5e87cc7a2133f538776e5be
#
_cell.length_a   1.000
_cell.length_b   1.000
_cell.length_c   1.000
_cell.angle_alpha   90.00
_cell.angle_beta   90.00
_cell.angle_gamma   90.00
#
_symmetry.space_group_name_H-M   'P 1'
#
loop_
_entity.id
_entity.type
_entity.pdbx_description
1 polymer ?
#
loop_
_entity_poly.entity_id
_entity_poly.type
_entity_poly.pdbx_seq_one_letter_code
_entity_poly.pdbx_strand_id
1 'polypeptide(L)'
;MMMEATPALFEPFVFANGITLRNRVVMAPMTTWSANDDGTVSDEEVSYYRRRVNGVGLVLTGCTHVSANGIGFTGEFASYDDSFTPSLRRLAEAAKSGGAPAILQIFHAGSKAVPALVPDGDVVSASSLQVSPGPFNPGGGTTRALSHDEILDVISAFGEATRRAIEAGFDGVELHAAHGFLIQNFYSPLHNHRDDEWGGTPENRMRFPLAVVRNVRRVIGTHATRPFLLGYRVSPEEPEEGGLRIEDAYELIEHLIDGGVDYIHASLTSVLEAQPLEAIADRPIAELIAARVAGRVPVIAAGQIKSPQQAESALHLGLSLVAVGQGLVINPEWVELSRSGKEKLIENEIRTTTIPEIALPAKLWGVIEAATGWFNINDDHEAQRQKAIA
;
A
#
# COMPACT_ATOMS: atom_id res chain seq x y z
N MET A 1 2.69 -23.77 -36.41
CA MET A 1 2.60 -23.65 -34.97
C MET A 1 2.58 -22.14 -34.71
N MET A 2 1.39 -21.55 -34.53
CA MET A 2 1.28 -20.16 -34.10
C MET A 2 1.89 -20.08 -32.69
N MET A 3 2.93 -19.28 -32.49
CA MET A 3 3.35 -18.94 -31.15
C MET A 3 2.17 -18.21 -30.50
N GLU A 4 1.56 -18.79 -29.48
CA GLU A 4 0.62 -18.06 -28.65
C GLU A 4 1.34 -16.81 -28.11
N ALA A 5 0.75 -15.64 -28.33
CA ALA A 5 1.32 -14.39 -27.81
C ALA A 5 1.44 -14.50 -26.28
N THR A 6 2.59 -14.13 -25.75
CA THR A 6 2.77 -14.06 -24.29
C THR A 6 1.72 -13.12 -23.73
N PRO A 7 0.94 -13.52 -22.69
CA PRO A 7 -0.02 -12.63 -22.07
C PRO A 7 0.66 -11.33 -21.63
N ALA A 8 -0.03 -10.18 -21.78
CA ALA A 8 0.50 -8.86 -21.47
C ALA A 8 1.01 -8.76 -20.02
N LEU A 9 0.39 -9.52 -19.11
CA LEU A 9 0.78 -9.63 -17.70
C LEU A 9 2.25 -10.04 -17.50
N PHE A 10 2.80 -10.87 -18.41
CA PHE A 10 4.17 -11.38 -18.31
C PHE A 10 5.17 -10.66 -19.22
N GLU A 11 4.75 -9.61 -19.89
CA GLU A 11 5.65 -8.74 -20.63
C GLU A 11 6.46 -7.86 -19.68
N PRO A 12 7.76 -7.60 -19.98
CA PRO A 12 8.55 -6.66 -19.22
C PRO A 12 7.93 -5.26 -19.25
N PHE A 13 8.19 -4.49 -18.18
CA PHE A 13 7.80 -3.09 -18.08
C PHE A 13 9.02 -2.24 -17.71
N VAL A 14 9.15 -1.04 -18.28
CA VAL A 14 10.26 -0.12 -18.02
C VAL A 14 9.70 1.22 -17.56
N PHE A 15 10.11 1.65 -16.35
CA PHE A 15 9.83 3.00 -15.85
C PHE A 15 10.67 4.05 -16.58
N ALA A 16 10.19 5.29 -16.61
CA ALA A 16 10.91 6.41 -17.27
C ALA A 16 12.34 6.64 -16.76
N ASN A 17 12.60 6.30 -15.49
CA ASN A 17 13.94 6.39 -14.88
C ASN A 17 14.86 5.18 -15.17
N GLY A 18 14.41 4.23 -16.01
CA GLY A 18 15.19 3.06 -16.45
C GLY A 18 15.06 1.81 -15.59
N ILE A 19 14.32 1.86 -14.46
CA ILE A 19 14.05 0.65 -13.67
C ILE A 19 13.17 -0.29 -14.52
N THR A 20 13.64 -1.53 -14.68
CA THR A 20 12.98 -2.56 -15.50
C THR A 20 12.38 -3.65 -14.62
N LEU A 21 11.13 -3.99 -14.90
CA LEU A 21 10.40 -5.10 -14.31
C LEU A 21 10.33 -6.27 -15.30
N ARG A 22 10.47 -7.49 -14.78
CA ARG A 22 10.37 -8.70 -15.62
C ARG A 22 8.95 -9.06 -16.06
N ASN A 23 7.94 -8.48 -15.41
CA ASN A 23 6.52 -8.62 -15.73
C ASN A 23 5.71 -7.49 -15.07
N ARG A 24 4.39 -7.47 -15.27
CA ARG A 24 3.48 -6.42 -14.78
C ARG A 24 2.79 -6.76 -13.46
N VAL A 25 3.20 -7.82 -12.76
CA VAL A 25 2.64 -8.22 -11.47
C VAL A 25 3.38 -7.52 -10.34
N VAL A 26 2.65 -6.81 -9.51
CA VAL A 26 3.14 -6.14 -8.31
C VAL A 26 2.66 -6.89 -7.07
N MET A 27 3.56 -7.21 -6.14
CA MET A 27 3.15 -7.62 -4.80
C MET A 27 2.57 -6.41 -4.09
N ALA A 28 1.26 -6.43 -3.80
CA ALA A 28 0.58 -5.35 -3.13
C ALA A 28 1.11 -5.13 -1.71
N PRO A 29 1.17 -3.87 -1.23
CA PRO A 29 1.57 -3.59 0.14
C PRO A 29 0.49 -4.10 1.11
N MET A 30 0.90 -4.98 2.02
CA MET A 30 0.02 -5.54 3.05
C MET A 30 0.70 -5.51 4.39
N THR A 31 0.00 -5.02 5.41
CA THR A 31 0.45 -5.06 6.80
C THR A 31 0.44 -6.52 7.28
N THR A 32 1.48 -6.92 7.97
CA THR A 32 1.66 -8.29 8.48
C THR A 32 1.56 -8.37 10.01
N TRP A 33 1.52 -7.23 10.70
CA TRP A 33 1.51 -7.11 12.17
C TRP A 33 2.64 -7.86 12.87
N SER A 34 3.74 -8.15 12.17
CA SER A 34 4.73 -9.14 12.62
C SER A 34 6.11 -8.58 12.90
N ALA A 35 6.27 -7.25 12.95
CA ALA A 35 7.49 -6.64 13.46
C ALA A 35 7.73 -7.05 14.92
N ASN A 36 8.99 -6.93 15.36
CA ASN A 36 9.37 -7.04 16.75
C ASN A 36 8.74 -5.92 17.59
N ASP A 37 8.67 -6.10 18.89
CA ASP A 37 8.05 -5.12 19.79
C ASP A 37 8.79 -3.75 19.82
N ASP A 38 10.06 -3.74 19.41
CA ASP A 38 10.87 -2.52 19.25
C ASP A 38 10.71 -1.84 17.87
N GLY A 39 9.79 -2.30 17.02
CA GLY A 39 9.56 -1.80 15.67
C GLY A 39 10.58 -2.25 14.63
N THR A 40 11.49 -3.16 14.96
CA THR A 40 12.41 -3.74 13.99
C THR A 40 11.77 -4.90 13.21
N VAL A 41 12.29 -5.18 12.03
CA VAL A 41 11.83 -6.26 11.15
C VAL A 41 12.17 -7.62 11.75
N SER A 42 11.17 -8.48 11.96
CA SER A 42 11.33 -9.81 12.53
C SER A 42 11.82 -10.84 11.51
N ASP A 43 12.20 -12.03 12.00
CA ASP A 43 12.53 -13.17 11.13
C ASP A 43 11.29 -13.72 10.40
N GLU A 44 10.10 -13.61 11.00
CA GLU A 44 8.84 -13.98 10.33
C GLU A 44 8.56 -13.07 9.13
N GLU A 45 8.79 -11.74 9.26
CA GLU A 45 8.70 -10.79 8.15
C GLU A 45 9.67 -11.15 7.02
N VAL A 46 10.92 -11.42 7.34
CA VAL A 46 11.94 -11.84 6.37
C VAL A 46 11.51 -13.11 5.64
N SER A 47 10.98 -14.08 6.37
CA SER A 47 10.49 -15.35 5.81
C SER A 47 9.27 -15.14 4.92
N TYR A 48 8.35 -14.28 5.36
CA TYR A 48 7.16 -13.90 4.61
C TYR A 48 7.50 -13.33 3.24
N TYR A 49 8.42 -12.35 3.16
CA TYR A 49 8.82 -11.78 1.87
C TYR A 49 9.56 -12.80 1.00
N ARG A 50 10.59 -13.46 1.54
CA ARG A 50 11.38 -14.45 0.79
C ARG A 50 10.54 -15.56 0.17
N ARG A 51 9.44 -15.94 0.82
CA ARG A 51 8.57 -17.03 0.36
C ARG A 51 7.80 -16.68 -0.92
N ARG A 52 7.46 -15.40 -1.15
CA ARG A 52 6.47 -14.99 -2.19
C ARG A 52 6.95 -14.00 -3.25
N VAL A 53 8.23 -13.61 -3.21
CA VAL A 53 8.73 -12.57 -4.15
C VAL A 53 9.39 -13.12 -5.41
N ASN A 54 9.49 -14.44 -5.58
CA ASN A 54 10.27 -15.05 -6.67
C ASN A 54 9.72 -14.74 -8.07
N GLY A 55 8.42 -14.68 -8.24
CA GLY A 55 7.78 -14.50 -9.54
C GLY A 55 7.44 -13.04 -9.90
N VAL A 56 7.23 -12.19 -8.91
CA VAL A 56 6.68 -10.82 -9.11
C VAL A 56 7.65 -9.89 -9.84
N GLY A 57 7.10 -8.89 -10.52
CA GLY A 57 7.87 -7.85 -11.20
C GLY A 57 8.30 -6.71 -10.29
N LEU A 58 7.50 -6.37 -9.28
CA LEU A 58 7.75 -5.31 -8.31
C LEU A 58 7.24 -5.74 -6.94
N VAL A 59 7.95 -5.38 -5.87
CA VAL A 59 7.52 -5.62 -4.48
C VAL A 59 7.23 -4.29 -3.81
N LEU A 60 6.01 -4.13 -3.26
CA LEU A 60 5.68 -3.07 -2.32
C LEU A 60 5.60 -3.69 -0.92
N THR A 61 6.33 -3.13 0.04
CA THR A 61 6.28 -3.64 1.43
C THR A 61 5.02 -3.21 2.14
N GLY A 62 4.68 -3.85 3.25
CA GLY A 62 3.76 -3.29 4.23
C GLY A 62 4.21 -1.88 4.65
N CYS A 63 3.29 -1.08 5.17
CA CYS A 63 3.58 0.29 5.53
C CYS A 63 4.50 0.38 6.75
N THR A 64 5.34 1.43 6.78
CA THR A 64 6.22 1.78 7.90
C THR A 64 6.01 3.22 8.30
N HIS A 65 5.92 3.49 9.62
CA HIS A 65 5.67 4.84 10.10
C HIS A 65 6.94 5.70 10.11
N VAL A 66 6.76 6.97 9.75
CA VAL A 66 7.82 7.95 9.57
C VAL A 66 8.11 8.80 10.81
N SER A 67 7.29 8.70 11.85
CA SER A 67 7.43 9.38 13.13
C SER A 67 6.89 8.48 14.25
N ALA A 68 7.36 8.65 15.48
CA ALA A 68 6.95 7.82 16.61
C ALA A 68 5.44 7.85 16.88
N ASN A 69 4.79 9.01 16.66
CA ASN A 69 3.34 9.16 16.77
C ASN A 69 2.57 8.81 15.47
N GLY A 70 3.26 8.32 14.46
CA GLY A 70 2.67 7.90 13.19
C GLY A 70 2.29 6.43 13.11
N ILE A 71 2.50 5.66 14.18
CA ILE A 71 2.19 4.23 14.24
C ILE A 71 0.69 3.96 14.15
N GLY A 72 0.27 3.04 13.28
CA GLY A 72 -1.14 2.71 13.04
C GLY A 72 -1.56 1.33 13.53
N PHE A 73 -0.62 0.43 13.74
CA PHE A 73 -0.89 -0.98 14.04
C PHE A 73 0.10 -1.56 15.03
N THR A 74 -0.31 -2.54 15.81
CA THR A 74 0.62 -3.36 16.59
C THR A 74 1.54 -4.15 15.65
N GLY A 75 2.80 -4.31 16.03
CA GLY A 75 3.76 -5.07 15.23
C GLY A 75 4.02 -4.47 13.85
N GLU A 76 3.99 -3.16 13.74
CA GLU A 76 4.39 -2.40 12.57
C GLU A 76 5.88 -2.03 12.67
N PHE A 77 6.63 -2.20 11.58
CA PHE A 77 8.04 -1.77 11.58
C PHE A 77 8.18 -0.27 11.34
N ALA A 78 9.28 0.30 11.86
CA ALA A 78 9.50 1.73 11.95
C ALA A 78 10.61 2.22 11.00
N SER A 79 10.54 3.52 10.64
CA SER A 79 11.55 4.20 9.83
C SER A 79 11.90 5.61 10.32
N TYR A 80 11.48 5.99 11.52
CA TYR A 80 11.59 7.36 12.01
C TYR A 80 12.96 7.72 12.62
N ASP A 81 13.82 6.73 12.87
CA ASP A 81 15.17 6.93 13.44
C ASP A 81 16.22 6.13 12.67
N ASP A 82 17.48 6.59 12.70
CA ASP A 82 18.60 5.95 12.00
C ASP A 82 18.91 4.54 12.53
N SER A 83 18.58 4.27 13.78
CA SER A 83 18.71 2.94 14.40
C SER A 83 17.90 1.86 13.67
N PHE A 84 16.84 2.23 12.94
CA PHE A 84 16.05 1.29 12.14
C PHE A 84 16.68 0.95 10.78
N THR A 85 17.68 1.70 10.31
CA THR A 85 18.29 1.47 8.99
C THR A 85 18.84 0.05 8.80
N PRO A 86 19.53 -0.59 9.78
CA PRO A 86 19.96 -1.99 9.64
C PRO A 86 18.79 -2.96 9.49
N SER A 87 17.70 -2.73 10.22
CA SER A 87 16.48 -3.52 10.15
C SER A 87 15.78 -3.37 8.79
N LEU A 88 15.65 -2.15 8.30
CA LEU A 88 15.11 -1.86 6.96
C LEU A 88 15.95 -2.48 5.84
N ARG A 89 17.29 -2.59 6.02
CA ARG A 89 18.17 -3.29 5.08
C ARG A 89 17.85 -4.78 4.99
N ARG A 90 17.60 -5.43 6.12
CA ARG A 90 17.14 -6.84 6.14
C ARG A 90 15.84 -7.02 5.38
N LEU A 91 14.89 -6.06 5.51
CA LEU A 91 13.63 -6.08 4.78
C LEU A 91 13.87 -5.90 3.26
N ALA A 92 14.70 -4.93 2.87
CA ALA A 92 15.04 -4.69 1.47
C ALA A 92 15.68 -5.93 0.83
N GLU A 93 16.64 -6.58 1.51
CA GLU A 93 17.27 -7.82 1.06
C GLU A 93 16.26 -8.95 0.90
N ALA A 94 15.33 -9.11 1.83
CA ALA A 94 14.28 -10.12 1.78
C ALA A 94 13.31 -9.85 0.62
N ALA A 95 12.82 -8.62 0.49
CA ALA A 95 11.90 -8.20 -0.56
C ALA A 95 12.52 -8.32 -1.97
N LYS A 96 13.84 -8.12 -2.09
CA LYS A 96 14.59 -8.23 -3.35
C LYS A 96 15.14 -9.62 -3.63
N SER A 97 14.99 -10.58 -2.72
CA SER A 97 15.60 -11.91 -2.85
C SER A 97 15.15 -12.68 -4.08
N GLY A 98 13.95 -12.39 -4.61
CA GLY A 98 13.46 -12.93 -5.86
C GLY A 98 13.93 -12.18 -7.12
N GLY A 99 14.76 -11.14 -6.99
CA GLY A 99 15.32 -10.37 -8.11
C GLY A 99 14.44 -9.24 -8.64
N ALA A 100 13.27 -8.98 -8.03
CA ALA A 100 12.44 -7.83 -8.34
C ALA A 100 12.92 -6.58 -7.59
N PRO A 101 12.76 -5.35 -8.13
CA PRO A 101 12.90 -4.13 -7.35
C PRO A 101 11.94 -4.11 -6.17
N ALA A 102 12.33 -3.46 -5.06
CA ALA A 102 11.51 -3.35 -3.85
C ALA A 102 11.33 -1.88 -3.45
N ILE A 103 10.10 -1.53 -3.11
CA ILE A 103 9.64 -0.20 -2.71
C ILE A 103 9.21 -0.26 -1.25
N LEU A 104 9.71 0.65 -0.42
CA LEU A 104 9.26 0.81 0.95
C LEU A 104 8.01 1.69 0.98
N GLN A 105 6.88 1.17 1.46
CA GLN A 105 5.70 2.01 1.65
C GLN A 105 5.83 2.76 3.00
N ILE A 106 5.84 4.09 2.95
CA ILE A 106 6.00 4.96 4.11
C ILE A 106 4.72 5.73 4.40
N PHE A 107 4.37 5.88 5.68
CA PHE A 107 3.13 6.53 6.07
C PHE A 107 3.19 7.18 7.46
N HIS A 108 2.12 7.86 7.81
CA HIS A 108 1.77 8.31 9.16
C HIS A 108 0.28 8.02 9.35
N ALA A 109 -0.07 7.31 10.41
CA ALA A 109 -1.44 6.84 10.61
C ALA A 109 -2.47 7.97 10.76
N GLY A 110 -2.05 9.14 11.23
CA GLY A 110 -2.95 10.29 11.40
C GLY A 110 -4.12 9.97 12.32
N SER A 111 -5.33 10.29 11.90
CA SER A 111 -6.56 10.04 12.66
C SER A 111 -6.81 8.55 12.97
N LYS A 112 -6.13 7.64 12.30
CA LYS A 112 -6.26 6.19 12.51
C LYS A 112 -5.20 5.61 13.45
N ALA A 113 -4.31 6.42 14.00
CA ALA A 113 -3.36 5.97 15.02
C ALA A 113 -4.12 5.42 16.24
N VAL A 114 -3.56 4.36 16.83
CA VAL A 114 -4.12 3.74 18.02
C VAL A 114 -3.56 4.45 19.24
N PRO A 115 -4.35 5.13 20.10
CA PRO A 115 -3.84 5.93 21.23
C PRO A 115 -2.87 5.17 22.14
N ALA A 116 -3.12 3.88 22.38
CA ALA A 116 -2.26 3.05 23.23
C ALA A 116 -0.85 2.78 22.65
N LEU A 117 -0.65 3.01 21.35
CA LEU A 117 0.62 2.81 20.65
C LEU A 117 1.41 4.11 20.45
N VAL A 118 0.72 5.25 20.55
CA VAL A 118 1.31 6.58 20.33
C VAL A 118 1.89 7.10 21.63
N PRO A 119 3.07 7.75 21.63
CA PRO A 119 3.61 8.39 22.80
C PRO A 119 2.58 9.35 23.45
N ASP A 120 2.39 9.24 24.76
CA ASP A 120 1.43 10.02 25.55
C ASP A 120 -0.04 9.95 25.08
N GLY A 121 -0.35 9.04 24.16
CA GLY A 121 -1.68 8.90 23.55
C GLY A 121 -2.07 10.07 22.65
N ASP A 122 -1.13 10.93 22.23
CA ASP A 122 -1.36 12.14 21.44
C ASP A 122 -1.59 11.80 19.94
N VAL A 123 -2.80 11.39 19.61
CA VAL A 123 -3.20 11.13 18.22
C VAL A 123 -3.41 12.45 17.49
N VAL A 124 -2.66 12.65 16.42
CA VAL A 124 -2.67 13.89 15.63
C VAL A 124 -3.29 13.70 14.25
N SER A 125 -3.87 14.78 13.71
CA SER A 125 -4.45 14.81 12.37
C SER A 125 -4.42 16.24 11.80
N ALA A 126 -5.03 16.45 10.62
CA ALA A 126 -5.22 17.78 10.04
C ALA A 126 -6.04 18.68 10.96
N SER A 127 -7.06 18.13 11.64
CA SER A 127 -7.97 18.87 12.55
C SER A 127 -8.26 18.04 13.80
N SER A 128 -8.79 18.71 14.83
CA SER A 128 -9.31 18.05 16.03
C SER A 128 -10.70 17.49 15.74
N LEU A 129 -10.81 16.16 15.75
CA LEU A 129 -12.02 15.43 15.38
C LEU A 129 -12.28 14.27 16.33
N GLN A 130 -13.56 13.93 16.49
CA GLN A 130 -13.95 12.66 17.09
C GLN A 130 -13.78 11.54 16.05
N VAL A 131 -13.02 10.52 16.41
CA VAL A 131 -12.81 9.33 15.59
C VAL A 131 -13.69 8.21 16.15
N SER A 132 -14.56 7.70 15.31
CA SER A 132 -15.42 6.57 15.66
C SER A 132 -14.59 5.29 15.89
N PRO A 133 -15.05 4.38 16.76
CA PRO A 133 -14.45 3.07 16.86
C PRO A 133 -14.33 2.37 15.50
N GLY A 134 -13.23 1.67 15.30
CA GLY A 134 -12.95 0.92 14.08
C GLY A 134 -12.25 -0.41 14.39
N PRO A 135 -12.03 -1.24 13.37
CA PRO A 135 -11.47 -2.58 13.56
C PRO A 135 -10.11 -2.60 14.28
N PHE A 136 -9.29 -1.56 14.06
CA PHE A 136 -7.94 -1.44 14.63
C PHE A 136 -7.86 -0.49 15.82
N ASN A 137 -8.89 0.32 16.05
CA ASN A 137 -9.05 1.20 17.20
C ASN A 137 -10.48 1.07 17.75
N PRO A 138 -10.78 0.01 18.53
CA PRO A 138 -12.13 -0.24 19.03
C PRO A 138 -12.61 0.79 20.07
N GLY A 139 -11.69 1.60 20.61
CA GLY A 139 -12.02 2.69 21.55
C GLY A 139 -12.42 3.98 20.88
N GLY A 140 -12.11 4.16 19.59
CA GLY A 140 -12.17 5.47 18.95
C GLY A 140 -11.23 6.47 19.62
N GLY A 141 -11.62 7.75 19.68
CA GLY A 141 -10.84 8.78 20.37
C GLY A 141 -11.05 10.18 19.77
N THR A 142 -10.21 11.11 20.22
CA THR A 142 -10.17 12.49 19.69
C THR A 142 -8.79 12.75 19.13
N THR A 143 -8.71 13.30 17.93
CA THR A 143 -7.45 13.77 17.38
C THR A 143 -7.18 15.21 17.83
N ARG A 144 -5.90 15.57 17.88
CA ARG A 144 -5.44 16.95 17.98
C ARG A 144 -5.00 17.45 16.59
N ALA A 145 -5.34 18.69 16.26
CA ALA A 145 -4.81 19.32 15.07
C ALA A 145 -3.27 19.53 15.21
N LEU A 146 -2.53 19.16 14.17
CA LEU A 146 -1.10 19.52 14.08
C LEU A 146 -0.95 21.05 13.98
N SER A 147 0.02 21.62 14.72
CA SER A 147 0.46 23.00 14.52
C SER A 147 1.21 23.15 13.20
N HIS A 148 1.46 24.39 12.77
CA HIS A 148 2.25 24.65 11.56
C HIS A 148 3.64 24.03 11.62
N ASP A 149 4.35 24.18 12.74
CA ASP A 149 5.70 23.66 12.92
C ASP A 149 5.70 22.11 12.90
N GLU A 150 4.73 21.48 13.56
CA GLU A 150 4.57 20.01 13.54
C GLU A 150 4.25 19.48 12.12
N ILE A 151 3.50 20.23 11.31
CA ILE A 151 3.27 19.90 9.91
C ILE A 151 4.60 19.89 9.14
N LEU A 152 5.46 20.88 9.35
CA LEU A 152 6.79 20.93 8.74
C LEU A 152 7.69 19.79 9.22
N ASP A 153 7.63 19.43 10.49
CA ASP A 153 8.36 18.29 11.06
C ASP A 153 7.91 16.96 10.43
N VAL A 154 6.62 16.76 10.24
CA VAL A 154 6.10 15.56 9.57
C VAL A 154 6.53 15.51 8.10
N ILE A 155 6.48 16.63 7.38
CA ILE A 155 7.01 16.72 6.01
C ILE A 155 8.49 16.33 5.97
N SER A 156 9.28 16.81 6.94
CA SER A 156 10.69 16.45 7.09
C SER A 156 10.87 14.96 7.37
N ALA A 157 10.03 14.38 8.24
CA ALA A 157 10.08 12.96 8.62
C ALA A 157 9.87 12.02 7.42
N PHE A 158 8.97 12.35 6.48
CA PHE A 158 8.83 11.61 5.22
C PHE A 158 10.13 11.66 4.38
N GLY A 159 10.81 12.79 4.34
CA GLY A 159 12.11 12.92 3.68
C GLY A 159 13.19 12.06 4.36
N GLU A 160 13.28 12.09 5.69
CA GLU A 160 14.24 11.30 6.44
C GLU A 160 13.99 9.79 6.32
N ALA A 161 12.73 9.35 6.34
CA ALA A 161 12.38 7.96 6.06
C ALA A 161 12.81 7.54 4.64
N THR A 162 12.68 8.45 3.67
CA THR A 162 13.15 8.21 2.29
C THR A 162 14.67 8.08 2.23
N ARG A 163 15.43 8.94 2.95
CA ARG A 163 16.90 8.83 3.05
C ARG A 163 17.29 7.45 3.59
N ARG A 164 16.65 7.01 4.68
CA ARG A 164 16.88 5.67 5.26
C ARG A 164 16.52 4.54 4.31
N ALA A 165 15.45 4.68 3.53
CA ALA A 165 15.09 3.69 2.50
C ALA A 165 16.19 3.58 1.42
N ILE A 166 16.77 4.71 0.96
CA ILE A 166 17.90 4.73 0.02
C ILE A 166 19.11 4.02 0.63
N GLU A 167 19.49 4.35 1.85
CA GLU A 167 20.62 3.74 2.58
C GLU A 167 20.41 2.25 2.89
N ALA A 168 19.16 1.84 3.13
CA ALA A 168 18.79 0.45 3.32
C ALA A 168 18.82 -0.37 2.03
N GLY A 169 18.88 0.26 0.86
CA GLY A 169 19.00 -0.42 -0.43
C GLY A 169 17.68 -0.72 -1.14
N PHE A 170 16.59 -0.06 -0.78
CA PHE A 170 15.34 -0.06 -1.55
C PHE A 170 15.52 0.61 -2.91
N ASP A 171 14.63 0.34 -3.84
CA ASP A 171 14.62 0.89 -5.20
C ASP A 171 13.59 2.02 -5.35
N GLY A 172 12.90 2.37 -4.27
CA GLY A 172 11.92 3.45 -4.21
C GLY A 172 11.21 3.53 -2.87
N VAL A 173 10.39 4.58 -2.75
CA VAL A 173 9.38 4.71 -1.69
C VAL A 173 8.00 4.93 -2.30
N GLU A 174 6.96 4.47 -1.62
CA GLU A 174 5.57 4.79 -1.94
C GLU A 174 4.95 5.56 -0.78
N LEU A 175 4.43 6.75 -1.06
CA LEU A 175 3.67 7.54 -0.09
C LEU A 175 2.28 6.93 0.08
N HIS A 176 1.99 6.45 1.28
CA HIS A 176 0.67 5.90 1.58
C HIS A 176 -0.31 7.02 1.94
N ALA A 177 -1.00 7.51 0.95
CA ALA A 177 -1.99 8.59 1.06
C ALA A 177 -3.42 8.09 0.80
N ALA A 178 -3.68 6.83 1.16
CA ALA A 178 -4.99 6.18 1.04
C ALA A 178 -5.52 5.78 2.43
N HIS A 179 -6.70 5.21 2.47
CA HIS A 179 -7.32 4.56 3.63
C HIS A 179 -7.56 5.48 4.84
N GLY A 180 -7.61 6.80 4.63
CA GLY A 180 -7.83 7.77 5.71
C GLY A 180 -6.63 7.99 6.63
N PHE A 181 -5.40 7.74 6.15
CA PHE A 181 -4.17 8.09 6.85
C PHE A 181 -3.82 9.59 6.71
N LEU A 182 -2.77 10.06 7.38
CA LEU A 182 -2.52 11.48 7.57
C LEU A 182 -2.49 12.29 6.27
N ILE A 183 -1.84 11.80 5.22
CA ILE A 183 -1.79 12.54 3.94
C ILE A 183 -3.20 12.72 3.37
N GLN A 184 -4.03 11.67 3.41
CA GLN A 184 -5.44 11.78 3.03
C GLN A 184 -6.22 12.66 4.00
N ASN A 185 -5.96 12.62 5.31
CA ASN A 185 -6.63 13.50 6.27
C ASN A 185 -6.49 14.98 5.90
N PHE A 186 -5.30 15.39 5.42
CA PHE A 186 -5.11 16.78 4.97
C PHE A 186 -5.87 17.12 3.71
N TYR A 187 -6.02 16.17 2.78
CA TYR A 187 -6.74 16.41 1.53
C TYR A 187 -8.27 16.30 1.69
N SER A 188 -8.73 15.40 2.57
CA SER A 188 -10.16 15.14 2.80
C SER A 188 -10.89 16.32 3.43
N PRO A 189 -12.01 16.79 2.86
CA PRO A 189 -12.86 17.80 3.49
C PRO A 189 -13.52 17.29 4.79
N LEU A 190 -13.64 15.97 4.98
CA LEU A 190 -14.19 15.36 6.20
C LEU A 190 -13.20 15.42 7.38
N HIS A 191 -11.90 15.45 7.10
CA HIS A 191 -10.85 15.39 8.11
C HIS A 191 -10.10 16.70 8.28
N ASN A 192 -10.17 17.61 7.31
CA ASN A 192 -9.48 18.88 7.32
C ASN A 192 -10.47 20.06 7.39
N HIS A 193 -10.71 20.53 8.62
CA HIS A 193 -11.56 21.70 8.92
C HIS A 193 -10.73 22.93 9.28
N ARG A 194 -9.48 23.00 8.78
CA ARG A 194 -8.58 24.14 9.01
C ARG A 194 -9.02 25.36 8.22
N ASP A 195 -8.72 26.54 8.77
CA ASP A 195 -8.95 27.85 8.15
C ASP A 195 -7.64 28.58 7.79
N ASP A 196 -6.48 27.88 7.96
CA ASP A 196 -5.16 28.39 7.62
C ASP A 196 -4.73 27.92 6.20
N GLU A 197 -3.46 28.18 5.86
CA GLU A 197 -2.89 27.79 4.56
C GLU A 197 -2.89 26.28 4.24
N TRP A 198 -3.16 25.43 5.23
CA TRP A 198 -3.20 23.97 5.11
C TRP A 198 -4.62 23.42 4.94
N GLY A 199 -5.67 24.28 4.92
CA GLY A 199 -7.06 23.86 4.86
C GLY A 199 -7.99 24.87 4.22
N GLY A 200 -9.32 24.65 4.33
CA GLY A 200 -10.35 25.46 3.68
C GLY A 200 -10.57 25.08 2.23
N THR A 201 -9.81 25.65 1.29
CA THR A 201 -10.00 25.37 -0.13
C THR A 201 -9.34 24.05 -0.57
N PRO A 202 -9.78 23.42 -1.68
CA PRO A 202 -9.12 22.24 -2.24
C PRO A 202 -7.62 22.45 -2.47
N GLU A 203 -7.22 23.61 -3.00
CA GLU A 203 -5.82 23.95 -3.25
C GLU A 203 -5.00 23.99 -1.96
N ASN A 204 -5.55 24.55 -0.89
CA ASN A 204 -4.89 24.57 0.42
C ASN A 204 -4.78 23.16 1.02
N ARG A 205 -5.85 22.34 0.91
CA ARG A 205 -5.81 20.94 1.38
C ARG A 205 -4.79 20.10 0.62
N MET A 206 -4.50 20.41 -0.66
CA MET A 206 -3.43 19.75 -1.43
C MET A 206 -2.01 20.18 -1.03
N ARG A 207 -1.83 21.29 -0.29
CA ARG A 207 -0.48 21.80 0.07
C ARG A 207 0.35 20.78 0.82
N PHE A 208 -0.24 20.09 1.79
CA PHE A 208 0.48 19.08 2.58
C PHE A 208 0.91 17.88 1.73
N PRO A 209 0.02 17.18 1.00
CA PRO A 209 0.43 16.12 0.07
C PRO A 209 1.56 16.53 -0.88
N LEU A 210 1.40 17.70 -1.51
CA LEU A 210 2.39 18.19 -2.46
C LEU A 210 3.70 18.64 -1.80
N ALA A 211 3.66 19.15 -0.57
CA ALA A 211 4.87 19.46 0.19
C ALA A 211 5.66 18.18 0.56
N VAL A 212 4.97 17.11 0.93
CA VAL A 212 5.59 15.79 1.16
C VAL A 212 6.24 15.30 -0.12
N VAL A 213 5.54 15.31 -1.26
CA VAL A 213 6.10 14.90 -2.56
C VAL A 213 7.36 15.72 -2.90
N ARG A 214 7.29 17.04 -2.80
CA ARG A 214 8.45 17.93 -3.09
C ARG A 214 9.65 17.62 -2.19
N ASN A 215 9.42 17.42 -0.88
CA ASN A 215 10.50 17.12 0.05
C ASN A 215 11.13 15.75 -0.25
N VAL A 216 10.32 14.71 -0.49
CA VAL A 216 10.81 13.38 -0.85
C VAL A 216 11.59 13.43 -2.16
N ARG A 217 11.10 14.13 -3.19
CA ARG A 217 11.86 14.33 -4.45
C ARG A 217 13.20 15.01 -4.23
N ARG A 218 13.24 16.05 -3.40
CA ARG A 218 14.49 16.72 -3.04
C ARG A 218 15.48 15.76 -2.38
N VAL A 219 15.00 14.93 -1.44
CA VAL A 219 15.84 13.94 -0.76
C VAL A 219 16.35 12.89 -1.74
N ILE A 220 15.49 12.36 -2.63
CA ILE A 220 15.91 11.44 -3.69
C ILE A 220 17.01 12.07 -4.56
N GLY A 221 16.81 13.31 -5.03
CA GLY A 221 17.78 14.02 -5.85
C GLY A 221 19.12 14.29 -5.16
N THR A 222 19.13 14.33 -3.82
CA THR A 222 20.33 14.59 -3.02
C THR A 222 21.07 13.30 -2.66
N HIS A 223 20.38 12.23 -2.37
CA HIS A 223 20.95 11.03 -1.74
C HIS A 223 20.97 9.79 -2.65
N ALA A 224 20.09 9.71 -3.66
CA ALA A 224 20.06 8.53 -4.52
C ALA A 224 21.19 8.58 -5.54
N THR A 225 22.04 7.54 -5.55
CA THR A 225 23.15 7.37 -6.52
C THR A 225 22.78 6.46 -7.69
N ARG A 226 21.56 5.95 -7.72
CA ARG A 226 20.99 5.07 -8.74
C ARG A 226 19.51 5.42 -8.94
N PRO A 227 18.86 4.97 -10.03
CA PRO A 227 17.43 5.18 -10.23
C PRO A 227 16.63 4.77 -8.98
N PHE A 228 15.72 5.64 -8.56
CA PHE A 228 14.88 5.46 -7.36
C PHE A 228 13.47 5.97 -7.65
N LEU A 229 12.45 5.17 -7.32
CA LEU A 229 11.07 5.48 -7.62
C LEU A 229 10.38 6.22 -6.47
N LEU A 230 9.51 7.16 -6.82
CA LEU A 230 8.56 7.78 -5.92
C LEU A 230 7.14 7.43 -6.38
N GLY A 231 6.47 6.55 -5.67
CA GLY A 231 5.06 6.24 -5.87
C GLY A 231 4.14 7.03 -4.95
N TYR A 232 2.88 7.16 -5.37
CA TYR A 232 1.84 7.75 -4.55
C TYR A 232 0.59 6.87 -4.57
N ARG A 233 0.19 6.35 -3.40
CA ARG A 233 -1.01 5.53 -3.26
C ARG A 233 -2.18 6.37 -2.80
N VAL A 234 -3.30 6.28 -3.52
CA VAL A 234 -4.51 7.08 -3.28
C VAL A 234 -5.74 6.19 -3.12
N SER A 235 -6.64 6.55 -2.20
CA SER A 235 -8.06 6.16 -2.26
C SER A 235 -8.79 7.23 -3.06
N PRO A 236 -9.35 6.91 -4.24
CA PRO A 236 -9.93 7.92 -5.13
C PRO A 236 -11.16 8.61 -4.56
N GLU A 237 -11.88 7.93 -3.68
CA GLU A 237 -13.11 8.42 -3.07
C GLU A 237 -13.21 8.01 -1.60
N GLU A 238 -14.06 8.71 -0.85
CA GLU A 238 -14.47 8.37 0.51
C GLU A 238 -15.97 8.02 0.50
N PRO A 239 -16.40 6.93 1.19
CA PRO A 239 -17.78 6.47 1.12
C PRO A 239 -18.77 7.41 1.81
N GLU A 240 -18.30 8.25 2.73
CA GLU A 240 -19.13 9.15 3.51
C GLU A 240 -19.61 10.33 2.68
N GLU A 241 -20.81 10.86 3.00
CA GLU A 241 -21.34 12.08 2.40
C GLU A 241 -20.40 13.28 2.69
N GLY A 242 -20.13 14.09 1.67
CA GLY A 242 -19.21 15.22 1.76
C GLY A 242 -17.72 14.84 1.74
N GLY A 243 -17.40 13.55 1.56
CA GLY A 243 -16.03 13.08 1.37
C GLY A 243 -15.50 13.31 -0.05
N LEU A 244 -14.27 12.89 -0.27
CA LEU A 244 -13.61 12.97 -1.58
C LEU A 244 -14.39 12.21 -2.65
N ARG A 245 -14.41 12.76 -3.86
CA ARG A 245 -15.00 12.18 -5.07
C ARG A 245 -13.93 12.01 -6.14
N ILE A 246 -14.28 11.30 -7.20
CA ILE A 246 -13.34 10.97 -8.29
C ILE A 246 -12.74 12.25 -8.92
N GLU A 247 -13.48 13.33 -8.98
CA GLU A 247 -13.03 14.64 -9.48
C GLU A 247 -11.91 15.22 -8.61
N ASP A 248 -12.02 15.11 -7.28
CA ASP A 248 -10.95 15.51 -6.35
C ASP A 248 -9.69 14.67 -6.60
N ALA A 249 -9.86 13.35 -6.82
CA ALA A 249 -8.73 12.48 -7.14
C ALA A 249 -8.08 12.88 -8.47
N TYR A 250 -8.85 13.26 -9.48
CA TYR A 250 -8.31 13.75 -10.76
C TYR A 250 -7.47 15.00 -10.58
N GLU A 251 -7.95 15.96 -9.81
CA GLU A 251 -7.23 17.20 -9.54
C GLU A 251 -5.92 16.95 -8.81
N LEU A 252 -5.97 16.14 -7.75
CA LEU A 252 -4.76 15.75 -7.02
C LEU A 252 -3.75 15.01 -7.91
N ILE A 253 -4.20 14.06 -8.74
CA ILE A 253 -3.34 13.29 -9.65
C ILE A 253 -2.61 14.20 -10.64
N GLU A 254 -3.26 15.23 -11.20
CA GLU A 254 -2.59 16.19 -12.08
C GLU A 254 -1.41 16.86 -11.37
N HIS A 255 -1.64 17.38 -10.17
CA HIS A 255 -0.59 18.04 -9.38
C HIS A 255 0.51 17.08 -8.91
N LEU A 256 0.18 15.82 -8.66
CA LEU A 256 1.17 14.78 -8.31
C LEU A 256 2.09 14.47 -9.50
N ILE A 257 1.53 14.34 -10.70
CA ILE A 257 2.31 14.12 -11.93
C ILE A 257 3.24 15.30 -12.19
N ASP A 258 2.74 16.54 -12.08
CA ASP A 258 3.54 17.76 -12.20
C ASP A 258 4.60 17.85 -11.09
N GLY A 259 4.30 17.34 -9.89
CA GLY A 259 5.24 17.20 -8.76
C GLY A 259 6.29 16.11 -8.95
N GLY A 260 6.17 15.30 -10.02
CA GLY A 260 7.17 14.34 -10.45
C GLY A 260 7.07 12.98 -9.76
N VAL A 261 5.88 12.50 -9.37
CA VAL A 261 5.73 11.10 -8.97
C VAL A 261 6.00 10.17 -10.16
N ASP A 262 6.59 9.00 -9.90
CA ASP A 262 6.93 8.04 -10.95
C ASP A 262 5.77 7.10 -11.28
N TYR A 263 4.78 6.97 -10.39
CA TYR A 263 3.55 6.20 -10.62
C TYR A 263 2.44 6.59 -9.65
N ILE A 264 1.20 6.34 -10.05
CA ILE A 264 0.00 6.41 -9.22
C ILE A 264 -0.46 5.00 -8.89
N HIS A 265 -0.77 4.74 -7.61
CA HIS A 265 -1.30 3.46 -7.15
C HIS A 265 -2.72 3.66 -6.58
N ALA A 266 -3.74 3.27 -7.33
CA ALA A 266 -5.12 3.32 -6.89
C ALA A 266 -5.46 2.14 -5.96
N SER A 267 -5.94 2.44 -4.76
CA SER A 267 -6.47 1.44 -3.82
C SER A 267 -7.98 1.38 -3.95
N LEU A 268 -8.50 0.26 -4.44
CA LEU A 268 -9.90 0.08 -4.80
C LEU A 268 -10.52 -1.11 -4.05
N THR A 269 -11.82 -1.08 -3.84
CA THR A 269 -12.57 -2.23 -3.32
C THR A 269 -12.57 -3.38 -4.34
N SER A 270 -12.66 -3.07 -5.64
CA SER A 270 -12.50 -4.00 -6.76
C SER A 270 -11.91 -3.23 -7.95
N VAL A 271 -10.82 -3.74 -8.54
CA VAL A 271 -10.21 -3.10 -9.73
C VAL A 271 -11.16 -3.15 -10.93
N LEU A 272 -11.88 -4.26 -11.08
CA LEU A 272 -12.70 -4.51 -12.27
C LEU A 272 -14.12 -3.92 -12.17
N GLU A 273 -14.62 -3.71 -10.94
CA GLU A 273 -16.05 -3.45 -10.71
C GLU A 273 -16.34 -2.14 -9.98
N ALA A 274 -15.36 -1.60 -9.19
CA ALA A 274 -15.59 -0.39 -8.42
C ALA A 274 -15.89 0.79 -9.34
N GLN A 275 -17.07 1.39 -9.17
CA GLN A 275 -17.54 2.56 -9.91
C GLN A 275 -17.56 3.79 -9.00
N PRO A 276 -17.44 5.00 -9.57
CA PRO A 276 -17.58 6.22 -8.78
C PRO A 276 -18.94 6.31 -8.07
N LEU A 277 -18.94 6.85 -6.86
CA LEU A 277 -20.14 6.98 -6.03
C LEU A 277 -21.22 7.85 -6.68
N GLU A 278 -20.81 8.85 -7.47
CA GLU A 278 -21.71 9.79 -8.17
C GLU A 278 -21.57 9.65 -9.69
N ALA A 279 -21.51 8.39 -10.17
CA ALA A 279 -21.20 8.10 -11.57
C ALA A 279 -22.26 8.59 -12.56
N ILE A 280 -21.80 9.29 -13.59
CA ILE A 280 -22.55 9.57 -14.81
C ILE A 280 -22.30 8.47 -15.87
N ALA A 281 -21.24 7.67 -15.71
CA ALA A 281 -20.81 6.66 -16.66
C ALA A 281 -20.59 5.29 -15.99
N ASP A 282 -21.03 4.23 -16.66
CA ASP A 282 -20.84 2.82 -16.22
C ASP A 282 -19.42 2.33 -16.58
N ARG A 283 -18.40 2.93 -15.92
CA ARG A 283 -16.99 2.60 -16.13
C ARG A 283 -16.27 2.42 -14.79
N PRO A 284 -15.40 1.40 -14.65
CA PRO A 284 -14.62 1.21 -13.44
C PRO A 284 -13.71 2.41 -13.12
N ILE A 285 -13.53 2.72 -11.82
CA ILE A 285 -12.61 3.77 -11.36
C ILE A 285 -11.20 3.55 -11.91
N ALA A 286 -10.73 2.31 -11.98
CA ALA A 286 -9.42 1.97 -12.53
C ALA A 286 -9.24 2.46 -13.98
N GLU A 287 -10.26 2.24 -14.83
CA GLU A 287 -10.28 2.69 -16.21
C GLU A 287 -10.31 4.22 -16.31
N LEU A 288 -11.12 4.86 -15.47
CA LEU A 288 -11.24 6.32 -15.44
C LEU A 288 -9.92 6.99 -15.04
N ILE A 289 -9.23 6.47 -14.01
CA ILE A 289 -7.91 6.96 -13.59
C ILE A 289 -6.87 6.71 -14.69
N ALA A 290 -6.83 5.51 -15.29
CA ALA A 290 -5.91 5.22 -16.38
C ALA A 290 -6.11 6.16 -17.58
N ALA A 291 -7.36 6.44 -17.95
CA ALA A 291 -7.72 7.37 -19.01
C ALA A 291 -7.31 8.82 -18.65
N ARG A 292 -7.51 9.24 -17.40
CA ARG A 292 -7.12 10.57 -16.91
C ARG A 292 -5.61 10.78 -16.92
N VAL A 293 -4.86 9.78 -16.45
CA VAL A 293 -3.38 9.81 -16.45
C VAL A 293 -2.84 9.76 -17.89
N ALA A 294 -3.52 9.08 -18.81
CA ALA A 294 -3.21 9.03 -20.25
C ALA A 294 -1.74 8.63 -20.54
N GLY A 295 -1.19 7.70 -19.77
CA GLY A 295 0.17 7.17 -19.95
C GLY A 295 1.32 8.11 -19.56
N ARG A 296 1.03 9.28 -18.98
CA ARG A 296 2.08 10.22 -18.50
C ARG A 296 2.95 9.62 -17.41
N VAL A 297 2.35 8.83 -16.54
CA VAL A 297 3.03 7.95 -15.58
C VAL A 297 2.31 6.60 -15.54
N PRO A 298 2.95 5.51 -15.09
CA PRO A 298 2.28 4.24 -14.86
C PRO A 298 1.16 4.35 -13.83
N VAL A 299 0.05 3.63 -14.09
CA VAL A 299 -1.02 3.43 -13.11
C VAL A 299 -0.99 1.98 -12.64
N ILE A 300 -0.92 1.81 -11.34
CA ILE A 300 -1.07 0.54 -10.62
C ILE A 300 -2.45 0.56 -9.95
N ALA A 301 -3.14 -0.57 -9.90
CA ALA A 301 -4.31 -0.69 -9.04
C ALA A 301 -4.30 -1.99 -8.24
N ALA A 302 -4.81 -1.90 -7.01
CA ALA A 302 -5.04 -3.01 -6.09
C ALA A 302 -6.52 -3.09 -5.72
N GLY A 303 -7.10 -4.29 -5.73
CA GLY A 303 -8.48 -4.55 -5.32
C GLY A 303 -9.00 -5.86 -5.92
N GLN A 304 -9.08 -6.90 -5.12
CA GLN A 304 -9.70 -8.21 -5.41
C GLN A 304 -9.17 -8.97 -6.66
N ILE A 305 -7.94 -8.73 -7.06
CA ILE A 305 -7.29 -9.54 -8.11
C ILE A 305 -6.83 -10.87 -7.48
N LYS A 306 -7.45 -11.96 -7.89
CA LYS A 306 -7.21 -13.32 -7.38
C LYS A 306 -6.71 -14.27 -8.47
N SER A 307 -7.09 -14.07 -9.74
CA SER A 307 -6.71 -14.92 -10.85
C SER A 307 -5.90 -14.15 -11.91
N PRO A 308 -5.09 -14.84 -12.74
CA PRO A 308 -4.37 -14.22 -13.85
C PRO A 308 -5.31 -13.63 -14.90
N GLN A 309 -6.49 -14.21 -15.12
CA GLN A 309 -7.51 -13.67 -16.02
C GLN A 309 -8.04 -12.32 -15.55
N GLN A 310 -8.27 -12.16 -14.23
CA GLN A 310 -8.63 -10.86 -13.66
C GLN A 310 -7.49 -9.84 -13.81
N ALA A 311 -6.24 -10.26 -13.63
CA ALA A 311 -5.08 -9.39 -13.82
C ALA A 311 -4.94 -8.93 -15.29
N GLU A 312 -5.13 -9.82 -16.26
CA GLU A 312 -5.17 -9.45 -17.68
C GLU A 312 -6.33 -8.49 -17.99
N SER A 313 -7.53 -8.77 -17.46
CA SER A 313 -8.67 -7.86 -17.61
C SER A 313 -8.38 -6.47 -17.04
N ALA A 314 -7.68 -6.38 -15.91
CA ALA A 314 -7.27 -5.12 -15.32
C ALA A 314 -6.29 -4.34 -16.23
N LEU A 315 -5.34 -5.02 -16.90
CA LEU A 315 -4.47 -4.36 -17.88
C LEU A 315 -5.27 -3.83 -19.09
N HIS A 316 -6.31 -4.53 -19.52
CA HIS A 316 -7.20 -4.06 -20.59
C HIS A 316 -8.00 -2.79 -20.22
N LEU A 317 -8.16 -2.45 -18.94
CA LEU A 317 -8.70 -1.17 -18.50
C LEU A 317 -7.69 -0.01 -18.69
N GLY A 318 -6.48 -0.27 -19.18
CA GLY A 318 -5.43 0.73 -19.39
C GLY A 318 -4.44 0.84 -18.24
N LEU A 319 -4.49 -0.05 -17.25
CA LEU A 319 -3.47 -0.11 -16.20
C LEU A 319 -2.12 -0.52 -16.78
N SER A 320 -1.05 0.04 -16.21
CA SER A 320 0.33 -0.34 -16.56
C SER A 320 0.79 -1.58 -15.80
N LEU A 321 0.38 -1.70 -14.54
CA LEU A 321 0.77 -2.75 -13.60
C LEU A 321 -0.42 -3.13 -12.73
N VAL A 322 -0.46 -4.38 -12.24
CA VAL A 322 -1.55 -4.90 -11.41
C VAL A 322 -1.00 -5.40 -10.07
N ALA A 323 -1.55 -4.87 -8.97
CA ALA A 323 -1.14 -5.27 -7.63
C ALA A 323 -2.00 -6.41 -7.09
N VAL A 324 -1.33 -7.53 -6.76
CA VAL A 324 -1.94 -8.74 -6.20
C VAL A 324 -1.61 -8.79 -4.71
N GLY A 325 -2.64 -8.78 -3.86
CA GLY A 325 -2.53 -8.86 -2.40
C GLY A 325 -2.86 -10.26 -1.88
N GLN A 326 -4.13 -10.50 -1.56
CA GLN A 326 -4.60 -11.77 -1.00
C GLN A 326 -4.18 -13.00 -1.83
N GLY A 327 -4.18 -12.87 -3.16
CA GLY A 327 -3.75 -13.94 -4.06
C GLY A 327 -2.33 -14.42 -3.76
N LEU A 328 -1.38 -13.50 -3.50
CA LEU A 328 0.01 -13.81 -3.15
C LEU A 328 0.18 -14.23 -1.68
N VAL A 329 -0.70 -13.80 -0.78
CA VAL A 329 -0.70 -14.30 0.62
C VAL A 329 -1.07 -15.77 0.65
N ILE A 330 -2.12 -16.16 -0.05
CA ILE A 330 -2.62 -17.53 -0.12
C ILE A 330 -1.69 -18.42 -0.96
N ASN A 331 -1.19 -17.89 -2.08
CA ASN A 331 -0.39 -18.64 -3.06
C ASN A 331 0.96 -17.93 -3.29
N PRO A 332 2.00 -18.24 -2.52
CA PRO A 332 3.33 -17.66 -2.75
C PRO A 332 3.85 -17.84 -4.18
N GLU A 333 3.48 -18.92 -4.86
CA GLU A 333 3.82 -19.23 -6.25
C GLU A 333 2.78 -18.73 -7.27
N TRP A 334 1.93 -17.78 -6.92
CA TRP A 334 0.85 -17.30 -7.78
C TRP A 334 1.33 -16.93 -9.20
N VAL A 335 2.48 -16.25 -9.30
CA VAL A 335 3.03 -15.82 -10.60
C VAL A 335 3.57 -16.99 -11.40
N GLU A 336 4.28 -17.92 -10.75
CA GLU A 336 4.84 -19.11 -11.39
C GLU A 336 3.73 -20.04 -11.88
N LEU A 337 2.70 -20.25 -11.08
CA LEU A 337 1.51 -21.04 -11.46
C LEU A 337 0.80 -20.41 -12.66
N SER A 338 0.58 -19.09 -12.61
CA SER A 338 -0.05 -18.33 -13.69
C SER A 338 0.76 -18.43 -14.98
N ARG A 339 2.09 -18.23 -14.90
CA ARG A 339 2.98 -18.23 -16.06
C ARG A 339 3.11 -19.61 -16.71
N SER A 340 2.96 -20.67 -15.93
CA SER A 340 3.09 -22.06 -16.40
C SER A 340 1.77 -22.69 -16.85
N GLY A 341 0.65 -21.92 -16.91
CA GLY A 341 -0.67 -22.43 -17.28
C GLY A 341 -1.26 -23.38 -16.23
N LYS A 342 -0.85 -23.23 -14.97
CA LYS A 342 -1.31 -24.04 -13.83
C LYS A 342 -2.23 -23.24 -12.89
N GLU A 343 -2.94 -22.27 -13.42
CA GLU A 343 -3.84 -21.40 -12.65
C GLU A 343 -4.96 -22.16 -11.91
N LYS A 344 -5.28 -23.37 -12.33
CA LYS A 344 -6.22 -24.26 -11.62
C LYS A 344 -5.71 -24.70 -10.24
N LEU A 345 -4.40 -24.53 -9.97
CA LEU A 345 -3.78 -24.82 -8.69
C LEU A 345 -3.74 -23.59 -7.77
N ILE A 346 -4.20 -22.43 -8.25
CA ILE A 346 -4.30 -21.21 -7.43
C ILE A 346 -5.53 -21.37 -6.52
N GLU A 347 -5.27 -21.40 -5.22
CA GLU A 347 -6.30 -21.51 -4.19
C GLU A 347 -6.92 -20.13 -3.90
N ASN A 348 -8.22 -20.13 -3.52
CA ASN A 348 -8.96 -18.93 -3.13
C ASN A 348 -9.22 -18.84 -1.62
N GLU A 349 -8.67 -19.79 -0.86
CA GLU A 349 -8.83 -19.91 0.59
C GLU A 349 -7.51 -20.31 1.24
N ILE A 350 -7.31 -19.94 2.50
CA ILE A 350 -6.19 -20.40 3.31
C ILE A 350 -6.61 -21.72 3.97
N ARG A 351 -5.83 -22.77 3.75
CA ARG A 351 -5.98 -24.03 4.50
C ARG A 351 -5.16 -23.94 5.76
N THR A 352 -5.75 -24.24 6.92
CA THR A 352 -5.04 -24.18 8.21
C THR A 352 -3.80 -25.06 8.24
N THR A 353 -3.81 -26.19 7.52
CA THR A 353 -2.70 -27.13 7.39
C THR A 353 -1.52 -26.60 6.58
N THR A 354 -1.71 -25.59 5.70
CA THR A 354 -0.65 -25.05 4.84
C THR A 354 0.01 -23.78 5.37
N ILE A 355 -0.44 -23.24 6.51
CA ILE A 355 0.08 -21.99 7.10
C ILE A 355 1.61 -21.98 7.22
N PRO A 356 2.28 -23.05 7.73
CA PRO A 356 3.74 -23.09 7.81
C PRO A 356 4.40 -23.07 6.42
N GLU A 357 3.82 -23.75 5.43
CA GLU A 357 4.37 -23.88 4.08
C GLU A 357 4.34 -22.55 3.31
N ILE A 358 3.29 -21.76 3.53
CA ILE A 358 3.16 -20.42 2.93
C ILE A 358 3.88 -19.33 3.75
N ALA A 359 4.59 -19.71 4.83
CA ALA A 359 5.29 -18.79 5.73
C ALA A 359 4.42 -17.60 6.14
N LEU A 360 3.19 -17.86 6.59
CA LEU A 360 2.28 -16.85 7.07
C LEU A 360 2.66 -16.52 8.53
N PRO A 361 3.00 -15.24 8.86
CA PRO A 361 3.36 -14.86 10.21
C PRO A 361 2.23 -15.11 11.21
N ALA A 362 2.59 -15.54 12.42
CA ALA A 362 1.61 -15.92 13.45
C ALA A 362 0.65 -14.77 13.82
N LYS A 363 1.16 -13.54 13.94
CA LYS A 363 0.33 -12.36 14.25
C LYS A 363 -0.61 -12.02 13.08
N LEU A 364 -0.14 -12.11 11.82
CA LEU A 364 -1.00 -11.92 10.65
C LEU A 364 -2.10 -12.98 10.60
N TRP A 365 -1.77 -14.23 10.89
CA TRP A 365 -2.78 -15.30 10.98
C TRP A 365 -3.86 -14.97 12.01
N GLY A 366 -3.47 -14.55 13.21
CA GLY A 366 -4.44 -14.14 14.24
C GLY A 366 -5.34 -12.98 13.81
N VAL A 367 -4.83 -12.01 13.05
CA VAL A 367 -5.65 -10.92 12.47
C VAL A 367 -6.60 -11.45 11.41
N ILE A 368 -6.17 -12.37 10.55
CA ILE A 368 -7.02 -13.00 9.52
C ILE A 368 -8.17 -13.77 10.17
N GLU A 369 -7.91 -14.54 11.23
CA GLU A 369 -8.94 -15.27 11.98
C GLU A 369 -9.96 -14.31 12.63
N ALA A 370 -9.48 -13.20 13.19
CA ALA A 370 -10.34 -12.20 13.84
C ALA A 370 -11.17 -11.37 12.85
N ALA A 371 -10.65 -11.13 11.65
CA ALA A 371 -11.26 -10.28 10.61
C ALA A 371 -12.18 -11.12 9.69
N THR A 372 -13.34 -11.53 10.20
CA THR A 372 -14.30 -12.36 9.45
C THR A 372 -14.60 -11.77 8.06
N GLY A 373 -14.45 -12.60 7.02
CA GLY A 373 -14.72 -12.22 5.63
C GLY A 373 -13.57 -11.51 4.91
N TRP A 374 -12.45 -11.23 5.59
CA TRP A 374 -11.27 -10.68 4.93
C TRP A 374 -10.57 -11.72 4.05
N PHE A 375 -10.36 -12.93 4.58
CA PHE A 375 -9.91 -14.10 3.81
C PHE A 375 -10.92 -15.23 3.94
N ASN A 376 -11.02 -16.08 2.93
CA ASN A 376 -11.68 -17.37 3.05
C ASN A 376 -10.73 -18.32 3.78
N ILE A 377 -11.23 -19.00 4.81
CA ILE A 377 -10.47 -19.97 5.61
C ILE A 377 -11.13 -21.35 5.43
N ASN A 378 -10.31 -22.36 5.16
CA ASN A 378 -10.71 -23.76 5.16
C ASN A 378 -10.05 -24.46 6.36
N ASP A 379 -10.86 -24.82 7.35
CA ASP A 379 -10.40 -25.59 8.50
C ASP A 379 -10.50 -27.09 8.22
N ASP A 380 -9.40 -27.63 7.65
CA ASP A 380 -9.29 -29.08 7.36
C ASP A 380 -9.46 -29.95 8.62
N HIS A 381 -9.19 -29.43 9.81
CA HIS A 381 -9.36 -30.15 11.08
C HIS A 381 -10.83 -30.30 11.47
N GLU A 382 -11.67 -29.30 11.20
CA GLU A 382 -13.11 -29.36 11.46
C GLU A 382 -13.80 -30.37 10.52
N ALA A 383 -13.39 -30.37 9.24
CA ALA A 383 -13.88 -31.35 8.27
C ALA A 383 -13.46 -32.79 8.60
N GLN A 384 -12.27 -33.00 9.17
CA GLN A 384 -11.80 -34.31 9.65
C GLN A 384 -12.53 -34.74 10.93
N ARG A 385 -12.78 -33.81 11.88
CA ARG A 385 -13.58 -34.09 13.09
C ARG A 385 -15.03 -34.48 12.76
N GLN A 386 -15.67 -33.78 11.84
CA GLN A 386 -17.04 -34.10 11.40
C GLN A 386 -17.09 -35.47 10.70
N LYS A 387 -16.07 -35.86 9.90
CA LYS A 387 -15.98 -37.19 9.29
C LYS A 387 -15.66 -38.31 10.30
N ALA A 388 -15.03 -37.99 11.42
CA ALA A 388 -14.72 -38.95 12.47
C ALA A 388 -15.90 -39.19 13.45
N ILE A 389 -16.91 -38.31 13.42
CA ILE A 389 -18.13 -38.37 14.25
C ILE A 389 -19.34 -38.98 13.46
N ALA A 390 -19.25 -38.99 12.12
CA ALA A 390 -20.24 -39.59 11.22
C ALA A 390 -19.88 -41.05 10.92
#